data_fbc3f24c90e42dfce6205dc719b42496
#
_entry.id   fbc3f24c90e42dfce6205dc719b42496
#
_cell.length_a   1.000
_cell.length_b   1.000
_cell.length_c   1.000
_cell.angle_alpha   90.00
_cell.angle_beta   90.00
_cell.angle_gamma   90.00
#
_symmetry.space_group_name_H-M   'P 1'
#
loop_
_entity.id
_entity.type
_entity.pdbx_description
1 polymer ?
#
loop_
_entity_poly.entity_id
_entity_poly.type
_entity_poly.pdbx_seq_one_letter_code
_entity_poly.pdbx_strand_id
1 'polypeptide(L)'
;MKYDYLVVGSGLYGAVFAREAADRGKKVLVIDKRPNVAGNIYTETVEGIHVHKYGAHIFHTNDTKVWKYITQFAEFNRFTNSPVANYHGELYSLPFNMYTFNKMWGVVTPEEAAAKIEEQRQTAGITEPKNLEEQAISLVGKDIFEKLVKGYTEKQWGRDCKDPVSYTHLTLPTT
;
A
#
# COMPACT_ATOMS: atom_id res chain seq x y z
N MET A 1 -29.17 -26.40 10.56
CA MET A 1 -28.42 -26.56 9.29
C MET A 1 -26.97 -26.82 9.67
N LYS A 2 -26.31 -27.82 9.10
CA LYS A 2 -24.89 -28.14 9.43
C LYS A 2 -24.01 -27.63 8.30
N TYR A 3 -22.97 -26.90 8.64
CA TYR A 3 -21.94 -26.39 7.72
C TYR A 3 -20.65 -27.21 7.86
N ASP A 4 -19.90 -27.35 6.77
CA ASP A 4 -18.59 -28.00 6.77
C ASP A 4 -17.49 -27.04 7.21
N TYR A 5 -17.64 -25.74 6.83
CA TYR A 5 -16.67 -24.69 7.16
C TYR A 5 -17.36 -23.41 7.64
N LEU A 6 -16.72 -22.76 8.59
CA LEU A 6 -16.99 -21.38 8.99
C LEU A 6 -15.82 -20.51 8.55
N VAL A 7 -16.08 -19.53 7.67
CA VAL A 7 -15.09 -18.55 7.20
C VAL A 7 -15.36 -17.21 7.88
N VAL A 8 -14.39 -16.70 8.62
CA VAL A 8 -14.48 -15.41 9.30
C VAL A 8 -13.75 -14.36 8.47
N GLY A 9 -14.51 -13.43 7.90
CA GLY A 9 -14.04 -12.41 6.98
C GLY A 9 -14.39 -12.71 5.51
N SER A 10 -15.07 -11.76 4.88
CA SER A 10 -15.52 -11.84 3.48
C SER A 10 -14.62 -11.06 2.51
N GLY A 11 -13.36 -10.81 2.90
CA GLY A 11 -12.34 -10.28 1.99
C GLY A 11 -11.92 -11.31 0.94
N LEU A 12 -10.99 -10.93 0.03
CA LEU A 12 -10.59 -11.81 -1.08
C LEU A 12 -10.15 -13.20 -0.63
N TYR A 13 -9.38 -13.31 0.45
CA TYR A 13 -8.92 -14.61 0.93
C TYR A 13 -10.09 -15.52 1.34
N GLY A 14 -11.00 -15.00 2.17
CA GLY A 14 -12.18 -15.74 2.60
C GLY A 14 -13.14 -16.09 1.45
N ALA A 15 -13.31 -15.16 0.51
CA ALA A 15 -14.14 -15.36 -0.67
C ALA A 15 -13.59 -16.47 -1.59
N VAL A 16 -12.30 -16.48 -1.86
CA VAL A 16 -11.64 -17.52 -2.67
C VAL A 16 -11.74 -18.87 -1.98
N PHE A 17 -11.44 -18.95 -0.68
CA PHE A 17 -11.59 -20.21 0.06
C PHE A 17 -13.02 -20.72 0.04
N ALA A 18 -14.01 -19.86 0.30
CA ALA A 18 -15.41 -20.23 0.32
C ALA A 18 -15.88 -20.72 -1.05
N ARG A 19 -15.48 -20.06 -2.14
CA ARG A 19 -15.79 -20.44 -3.51
C ARG A 19 -15.20 -21.82 -3.83
N GLU A 20 -13.92 -22.01 -3.59
CA GLU A 20 -13.22 -23.27 -3.86
C GLU A 20 -13.81 -24.45 -3.04
N ALA A 21 -14.21 -24.20 -1.81
CA ALA A 21 -14.88 -25.22 -0.99
C ALA A 21 -16.29 -25.54 -1.51
N ALA A 22 -17.06 -24.52 -1.90
CA ALA A 22 -18.40 -24.69 -2.46
C ALA A 22 -18.39 -25.46 -3.79
N ASP A 23 -17.43 -25.18 -4.66
CA ASP A 23 -17.23 -25.89 -5.93
C ASP A 23 -16.90 -27.37 -5.72
N ARG A 24 -16.37 -27.74 -4.54
CA ARG A 24 -16.15 -29.13 -4.10
C ARG A 24 -17.31 -29.72 -3.30
N GLY A 25 -18.49 -29.09 -3.38
CA GLY A 25 -19.71 -29.57 -2.73
C GLY A 25 -19.77 -29.37 -1.23
N LYS A 26 -18.91 -28.53 -0.65
CA LYS A 26 -18.91 -28.22 0.79
C LYS A 26 -19.90 -27.13 1.12
N LYS A 27 -20.53 -27.21 2.29
CA LYS A 27 -21.40 -26.14 2.82
C LYS A 27 -20.56 -25.17 3.64
N VAL A 28 -20.49 -23.92 3.18
CA VAL A 28 -19.68 -22.89 3.82
C VAL A 28 -20.58 -21.79 4.39
N LEU A 29 -20.33 -21.39 5.63
CA LEU A 29 -20.89 -20.17 6.21
C LEU A 29 -19.79 -19.12 6.26
N VAL A 30 -20.05 -17.96 5.64
CA VAL A 30 -19.14 -16.82 5.71
C VAL A 30 -19.77 -15.75 6.61
N ILE A 31 -18.99 -15.26 7.58
CA ILE A 31 -19.40 -14.16 8.46
C ILE A 31 -18.39 -13.02 8.38
N ASP A 32 -18.87 -11.80 8.50
CA ASP A 32 -18.01 -10.59 8.54
C ASP A 32 -18.54 -9.62 9.59
N LYS A 33 -17.64 -8.84 10.18
CA LYS A 33 -17.99 -7.76 11.12
C LYS A 33 -18.52 -6.50 10.42
N ARG A 34 -18.19 -6.32 9.14
CA ARG A 34 -18.60 -5.18 8.33
C ARG A 34 -19.97 -5.43 7.71
N PRO A 35 -20.77 -4.39 7.43
CA PRO A 35 -22.07 -4.54 6.76
C PRO A 35 -21.95 -4.86 5.26
N ASN A 36 -20.75 -4.83 4.71
CA ASN A 36 -20.44 -5.11 3.31
C ASN A 36 -19.49 -6.30 3.16
N VAL A 37 -19.61 -7.01 2.07
CA VAL A 37 -18.62 -8.03 1.62
C VAL A 37 -17.42 -7.37 0.96
N ALA A 38 -16.47 -8.17 0.47
CA ALA A 38 -15.26 -7.78 -0.22
C ALA A 38 -14.12 -7.20 0.66
N GLY A 39 -14.33 -7.02 1.97
CA GLY A 39 -13.27 -6.57 2.87
C GLY A 39 -12.67 -5.23 2.46
N ASN A 40 -11.35 -5.16 2.37
CA ASN A 40 -10.65 -3.91 2.06
C ASN A 40 -10.79 -3.46 0.59
N ILE A 41 -11.16 -4.35 -0.33
CA ILE A 41 -11.36 -3.98 -1.75
C ILE A 41 -12.77 -3.48 -2.04
N TYR A 42 -13.59 -3.33 -1.01
CA TYR A 42 -14.95 -2.84 -1.18
C TYR A 42 -14.98 -1.44 -1.80
N THR A 43 -15.75 -1.33 -2.87
CA THR A 43 -16.00 -0.09 -3.60
C THR A 43 -17.49 0.19 -3.59
N GLU A 44 -17.89 1.40 -3.25
CA GLU A 44 -19.27 1.87 -3.34
C GLU A 44 -19.40 2.94 -4.43
N THR A 45 -20.57 3.07 -5.01
CA THR A 45 -20.86 4.13 -5.95
C THR A 45 -21.59 5.26 -5.23
N VAL A 46 -20.99 6.44 -5.22
CA VAL A 46 -21.56 7.66 -4.65
C VAL A 46 -21.66 8.70 -5.77
N GLU A 47 -22.87 9.16 -6.08
CA GLU A 47 -23.13 10.13 -7.15
C GLU A 47 -22.49 9.77 -8.51
N GLY A 48 -22.49 8.48 -8.84
CA GLY A 48 -21.89 7.96 -10.08
C GLY A 48 -20.37 7.78 -10.05
N ILE A 49 -19.72 8.06 -8.92
CA ILE A 49 -18.28 7.91 -8.73
C ILE A 49 -17.98 6.64 -7.94
N HIS A 50 -17.03 5.83 -8.42
CA HIS A 50 -16.55 4.66 -7.68
C HIS A 50 -15.61 5.08 -6.57
N VAL A 51 -16.05 4.90 -5.32
CA VAL A 51 -15.29 5.25 -4.11
C VAL A 51 -14.71 3.99 -3.48
N HIS A 52 -13.39 3.90 -3.44
CA HIS A 52 -12.65 2.86 -2.71
C HIS A 52 -12.68 3.18 -1.22
N LYS A 53 -13.59 2.58 -0.46
CA LYS A 53 -13.90 2.96 0.92
C LYS A 53 -12.74 2.78 1.90
N TYR A 54 -11.88 1.82 1.65
CA TYR A 54 -10.77 1.45 2.54
C TYR A 54 -9.40 1.69 1.91
N GLY A 55 -9.31 2.61 0.96
CA GLY A 55 -8.11 2.94 0.21
C GLY A 55 -8.09 2.33 -1.19
N ALA A 56 -7.27 2.89 -2.07
CA ALA A 56 -7.14 2.44 -3.45
C ALA A 56 -6.61 1.00 -3.51
N HIS A 57 -7.29 0.16 -4.27
CA HIS A 57 -6.89 -1.23 -4.49
C HIS A 57 -6.83 -1.49 -5.98
N ILE A 58 -5.61 -1.75 -6.46
CA ILE A 58 -5.33 -2.05 -7.86
C ILE A 58 -4.82 -3.48 -7.92
N PHE A 59 -5.53 -4.31 -8.69
CA PHE A 59 -5.10 -5.68 -8.88
C PHE A 59 -3.94 -5.73 -9.86
N HIS A 60 -2.87 -6.40 -9.47
CA HIS A 60 -1.74 -6.72 -10.35
C HIS A 60 -1.17 -8.09 -9.99
N THR A 61 -0.72 -8.84 -10.97
CA THR A 61 -0.03 -10.12 -10.78
C THR A 61 0.81 -10.48 -11.98
N ASN A 62 1.94 -11.14 -11.75
CA ASN A 62 2.76 -11.79 -12.77
C ASN A 62 2.46 -13.29 -12.88
N ASP A 63 1.63 -13.84 -11.98
CA ASP A 63 1.22 -15.25 -12.02
C ASP A 63 0.05 -15.44 -12.96
N THR A 64 0.29 -16.17 -14.05
CA THR A 64 -0.73 -16.46 -15.07
C THR A 64 -1.86 -17.35 -14.54
N LYS A 65 -1.65 -18.14 -13.50
CA LYS A 65 -2.72 -18.96 -12.88
C LYS A 65 -3.67 -18.05 -12.09
N VAL A 66 -3.10 -17.12 -11.33
CA VAL A 66 -3.89 -16.13 -10.59
C VAL A 66 -4.67 -15.24 -11.56
N TRP A 67 -4.05 -14.78 -12.64
CA TRP A 67 -4.73 -14.00 -13.67
C TRP A 67 -5.90 -14.75 -14.29
N LYS A 68 -5.67 -16.00 -14.73
CA LYS A 68 -6.72 -16.86 -15.29
C LYS A 68 -7.86 -17.14 -14.31
N TYR A 69 -7.54 -17.24 -13.02
CA TYR A 69 -8.55 -17.45 -11.99
C TYR A 69 -9.44 -16.21 -11.81
N ILE A 70 -8.84 -15.05 -11.61
CA ILE A 70 -9.61 -13.84 -11.29
C ILE A 70 -10.44 -13.31 -12.47
N THR A 71 -9.96 -13.49 -13.70
CA THR A 71 -10.68 -13.08 -14.92
C THR A 71 -11.93 -13.93 -15.22
N GLN A 72 -12.17 -15.02 -14.49
CA GLN A 72 -13.44 -15.74 -14.54
C GLN A 72 -14.57 -14.98 -13.84
N PHE A 73 -14.24 -14.03 -12.96
CA PHE A 73 -15.21 -13.33 -12.13
C PHE A 73 -15.39 -11.86 -12.49
N ALA A 74 -14.42 -11.25 -13.14
CA ALA A 74 -14.45 -9.83 -13.47
C ALA A 74 -13.64 -9.52 -14.72
N GLU A 75 -14.05 -8.48 -15.43
CA GLU A 75 -13.25 -7.84 -16.48
C GLU A 75 -12.37 -6.77 -15.84
N PHE A 76 -11.14 -6.65 -16.34
CA PHE A 76 -10.16 -5.69 -15.85
C PHE A 76 -9.83 -4.68 -16.95
N ASN A 77 -9.90 -3.41 -16.61
CA ASN A 77 -9.38 -2.36 -17.47
C ASN A 77 -7.86 -2.20 -17.28
N ARG A 78 -7.23 -1.50 -18.21
CA ARG A 78 -5.80 -1.22 -18.17
C ARG A 78 -5.54 0.09 -17.41
N PHE A 79 -5.87 0.10 -16.12
CA PHE A 79 -5.69 1.28 -15.29
C PHE A 79 -4.21 1.56 -15.03
N THR A 80 -3.76 2.79 -15.32
CA THR A 80 -2.43 3.27 -14.95
C THR A 80 -2.51 4.02 -13.63
N ASN A 81 -1.92 3.46 -12.58
CA ASN A 81 -1.84 4.12 -11.28
C ASN A 81 -0.73 5.17 -11.28
N SER A 82 -1.11 6.43 -11.09
CA SER A 82 -0.17 7.56 -11.00
C SER A 82 -0.52 8.41 -9.78
N PRO A 83 -0.21 7.91 -8.57
CA PRO A 83 -0.52 8.63 -7.33
C PRO A 83 0.34 9.89 -7.20
N VAL A 84 -0.22 10.87 -6.52
CA VAL A 84 0.42 12.15 -6.22
C VAL A 84 0.31 12.41 -4.72
N ALA A 85 1.43 12.70 -4.08
CA ALA A 85 1.43 13.17 -2.71
C ALA A 85 1.22 14.70 -2.68
N ASN A 86 0.38 15.16 -1.77
CA ASN A 86 0.22 16.58 -1.46
C ASN A 86 0.82 16.84 -0.07
N TYR A 87 1.89 17.60 -0.03
CA TYR A 87 2.52 18.04 1.20
C TYR A 87 2.41 19.56 1.32
N HIS A 88 1.50 20.03 2.15
CA HIS A 88 1.22 21.47 2.38
C HIS A 88 1.00 22.28 1.09
N GLY A 89 0.33 21.68 0.10
CA GLY A 89 0.07 22.32 -1.21
C GLY A 89 1.14 22.02 -2.27
N GLU A 90 2.27 21.47 -1.91
CA GLU A 90 3.28 20.97 -2.86
C GLU A 90 2.91 19.57 -3.34
N LEU A 91 2.87 19.38 -4.66
CA LEU A 91 2.52 18.09 -5.28
C LEU A 91 3.78 17.33 -5.70
N TYR A 92 3.88 16.08 -5.31
CA TYR A 92 5.00 15.19 -5.64
C TYR A 92 4.50 13.90 -6.30
N SER A 93 5.15 13.46 -7.37
CA SER A 93 4.87 12.17 -8.01
C SER A 93 5.25 11.00 -7.09
N LEU A 94 4.42 9.94 -7.08
CA LEU A 94 4.66 8.69 -6.37
C LEU A 94 4.54 7.48 -7.32
N PRO A 95 5.32 6.39 -7.09
CA PRO A 95 6.45 6.36 -6.17
C PRO A 95 7.44 7.46 -6.51
N PHE A 96 8.26 7.89 -5.52
CA PHE A 96 9.22 8.97 -5.78
C PHE A 96 10.23 8.57 -6.86
N ASN A 97 10.49 9.51 -7.76
CA ASN A 97 11.26 9.34 -8.98
C ASN A 97 11.97 10.66 -9.32
N MET A 98 12.62 10.76 -10.48
CA MET A 98 13.34 11.98 -10.87
C MET A 98 12.47 13.24 -10.91
N TYR A 99 11.18 13.15 -11.24
CA TYR A 99 10.27 14.31 -11.12
C TYR A 99 10.09 14.76 -9.68
N THR A 100 9.99 13.80 -8.75
CA THR A 100 9.94 14.08 -7.31
C THR A 100 11.20 14.77 -6.83
N PHE A 101 12.38 14.25 -7.20
CA PHE A 101 13.67 14.76 -6.78
C PHE A 101 13.98 16.13 -7.40
N ASN A 102 13.67 16.32 -8.69
CA ASN A 102 13.76 17.61 -9.34
C ASN A 102 12.88 18.66 -8.65
N LYS A 103 11.62 18.31 -8.37
CA LYS A 103 10.69 19.21 -7.66
C LYS A 103 11.18 19.55 -6.25
N MET A 104 11.78 18.59 -5.55
CA MET A 104 12.21 18.74 -4.16
C MET A 104 13.54 19.48 -4.02
N TRP A 105 14.50 19.21 -4.91
CA TRP A 105 15.90 19.65 -4.78
C TRP A 105 16.45 20.38 -6.01
N GLY A 106 15.70 20.43 -7.11
CA GLY A 106 16.18 21.02 -8.37
C GLY A 106 17.20 20.16 -9.13
N VAL A 107 17.45 18.94 -8.69
CA VAL A 107 18.42 18.02 -9.33
C VAL A 107 17.89 17.50 -10.66
N VAL A 108 18.80 17.25 -11.62
CA VAL A 108 18.46 16.88 -13.00
C VAL A 108 18.87 15.45 -13.33
N THR A 109 19.94 14.94 -12.66
CA THR A 109 20.45 13.61 -12.93
C THR A 109 20.22 12.64 -11.77
N PRO A 110 20.20 11.33 -12.01
CA PRO A 110 20.14 10.32 -10.95
C PRO A 110 21.32 10.40 -9.97
N GLU A 111 22.51 10.75 -10.46
CA GLU A 111 23.72 10.89 -9.67
C GLU A 111 23.61 12.06 -8.68
N GLU A 112 23.07 13.20 -9.11
CA GLU A 112 22.81 14.35 -8.24
C GLU A 112 21.77 14.00 -7.16
N ALA A 113 20.70 13.27 -7.54
CA ALA A 113 19.70 12.81 -6.60
C ALA A 113 20.27 11.84 -5.56
N ALA A 114 21.09 10.89 -6.01
CA ALA A 114 21.77 9.94 -5.13
C ALA A 114 22.74 10.65 -4.17
N ALA A 115 23.50 11.62 -4.67
CA ALA A 115 24.41 12.43 -3.84
C ALA A 115 23.63 13.22 -2.77
N LYS A 116 22.46 13.76 -3.11
CA LYS A 116 21.62 14.50 -2.17
C LYS A 116 21.03 13.61 -1.07
N ILE A 117 20.61 12.40 -1.43
CA ILE A 117 20.15 11.39 -0.46
C ILE A 117 21.30 11.01 0.47
N GLU A 118 22.47 10.74 -0.09
CA GLU A 118 23.64 10.33 0.70
C GLU A 118 24.14 11.44 1.64
N GLU A 119 24.15 12.69 1.20
CA GLU A 119 24.44 13.86 2.05
C GLU A 119 23.53 13.88 3.28
N GLN A 120 22.24 13.68 3.09
CA GLN A 120 21.26 13.69 4.19
C GLN A 120 21.41 12.50 5.13
N ARG A 121 21.70 11.32 4.58
CA ARG A 121 21.98 10.11 5.36
C ARG A 121 23.21 10.29 6.25
N GLN A 122 24.30 10.82 5.69
CA GLN A 122 25.53 11.09 6.42
C GLN A 122 25.32 12.16 7.50
N THR A 123 24.58 13.23 7.17
CA THR A 123 24.23 14.29 8.13
C THR A 123 23.42 13.75 9.30
N ALA A 124 22.52 12.80 9.06
CA ALA A 124 21.74 12.16 10.11
C ALA A 124 22.58 11.25 11.01
N GLY A 125 23.66 10.64 10.50
CA GLY A 125 24.62 9.84 11.26
C GLY A 125 24.01 8.61 11.95
N ILE A 126 22.89 8.08 11.43
CA ILE A 126 22.16 6.97 12.05
C ILE A 126 22.79 5.64 11.60
N THR A 127 23.45 4.96 12.52
CA THR A 127 24.07 3.64 12.29
C THR A 127 23.19 2.48 12.75
N GLU A 128 22.46 2.67 13.85
CA GLU A 128 21.56 1.68 14.43
C GLU A 128 20.20 2.34 14.68
N PRO A 129 19.28 2.31 13.70
CA PRO A 129 17.97 2.92 13.84
C PRO A 129 17.11 2.19 14.89
N LYS A 130 16.48 2.95 15.77
CA LYS A 130 15.69 2.43 16.90
C LYS A 130 14.17 2.50 16.67
N ASN A 131 13.76 3.22 15.66
CA ASN A 131 12.35 3.44 15.33
C ASN A 131 12.19 3.64 13.83
N LEU A 132 10.94 3.81 13.37
CA LEU A 132 10.62 3.96 11.96
C LEU A 132 11.19 5.24 11.36
N GLU A 133 11.17 6.35 12.08
CA GLU A 133 11.74 7.63 11.62
C GLU A 133 13.23 7.47 11.32
N GLU A 134 14.00 6.96 12.28
CA GLU A 134 15.43 6.74 12.11
C GLU A 134 15.73 5.76 10.97
N GLN A 135 14.96 4.67 10.87
CA GLN A 135 15.12 3.71 9.79
C GLN A 135 14.87 4.35 8.42
N ALA A 136 13.78 5.10 8.27
CA ALA A 136 13.47 5.75 7.01
C ALA A 136 14.50 6.82 6.64
N ILE A 137 14.91 7.67 7.58
CA ILE A 137 15.93 8.70 7.35
C ILE A 137 17.27 8.05 6.94
N SER A 138 17.66 6.95 7.59
CA SER A 138 18.89 6.22 7.22
C SER A 138 18.86 5.60 5.82
N LEU A 139 17.67 5.40 5.23
CA LEU A 139 17.51 4.83 3.89
C LEU A 139 17.33 5.90 2.81
N VAL A 140 16.46 6.87 3.03
CA VAL A 140 16.01 7.80 1.97
C VAL A 140 16.30 9.27 2.27
N GLY A 141 16.86 9.58 3.43
CA GLY A 141 17.12 10.95 3.86
C GLY A 141 15.92 11.64 4.49
N LYS A 142 16.21 12.78 5.14
CA LYS A 142 15.23 13.51 5.94
C LYS A 142 14.08 14.09 5.11
N ASP A 143 14.37 14.71 3.98
CA ASP A 143 13.36 15.43 3.18
C ASP A 143 12.30 14.46 2.62
N ILE A 144 12.74 13.32 2.10
CA ILE A 144 11.81 12.28 1.60
C ILE A 144 10.98 11.73 2.75
N PHE A 145 11.61 11.45 3.89
CA PHE A 145 10.89 10.99 5.07
C PHE A 145 9.81 11.98 5.50
N GLU A 146 10.16 13.23 5.73
CA GLU A 146 9.23 14.24 6.24
C GLU A 146 8.07 14.52 5.27
N LYS A 147 8.38 14.66 3.97
CA LYS A 147 7.39 15.05 2.97
C LYS A 147 6.51 13.91 2.45
N LEU A 148 7.06 12.69 2.35
CA LEU A 148 6.41 11.61 1.60
C LEU A 148 6.14 10.34 2.41
N VAL A 149 6.81 10.14 3.55
CA VAL A 149 6.68 8.91 4.34
C VAL A 149 5.95 9.16 5.65
N LYS A 150 6.38 10.14 6.44
CA LYS A 150 5.92 10.38 7.80
C LYS A 150 4.41 10.48 7.91
N GLY A 151 3.81 11.46 7.27
CA GLY A 151 2.38 11.75 7.42
C GLY A 151 1.48 10.59 6.98
N TYR A 152 1.84 9.89 5.90
CA TYR A 152 1.13 8.70 5.46
C TYR A 152 1.23 7.58 6.50
N THR A 153 2.42 7.32 7.00
CA THR A 153 2.67 6.22 7.94
C THR A 153 1.98 6.47 9.28
N GLU A 154 2.08 7.67 9.84
CA GLU A 154 1.42 8.06 11.08
C GLU A 154 -0.11 7.94 10.96
N LYS A 155 -0.67 8.36 9.83
CA LYS A 155 -2.10 8.22 9.55
C LYS A 155 -2.52 6.74 9.49
N GLN A 156 -1.75 5.89 8.84
CA GLN A 156 -2.07 4.47 8.69
C GLN A 156 -1.95 3.70 10.00
N TRP A 157 -0.96 4.04 10.81
CA TRP A 157 -0.65 3.30 12.04
C TRP A 157 -1.27 3.91 13.29
N GLY A 158 -1.76 5.15 13.20
CA GLY A 158 -2.39 5.86 14.31
C GLY A 158 -1.43 6.20 15.45
N ARG A 159 -0.12 6.30 15.16
CA ARG A 159 0.94 6.59 16.12
C ARG A 159 2.13 7.28 15.47
N ASP A 160 2.98 7.92 16.28
CA ASP A 160 4.20 8.60 15.85
C ASP A 160 5.22 7.61 15.28
N CYS A 161 5.95 8.05 14.23
CA CYS A 161 7.05 7.27 13.65
C CYS A 161 8.24 7.07 14.61
N LYS A 162 8.32 7.83 15.70
CA LYS A 162 9.32 7.68 16.76
C LYS A 162 9.01 6.55 17.73
N ASP A 163 7.76 6.10 17.78
CA ASP A 163 7.41 4.98 18.64
C ASP A 163 8.14 3.72 18.17
N PRO A 164 8.76 2.96 19.09
CA PRO A 164 9.45 1.74 18.72
C PRO A 164 8.53 0.75 18.04
N VAL A 165 8.95 0.26 16.87
CA VAL A 165 8.27 -0.81 16.12
C VAL A 165 9.26 -1.91 15.80
N SER A 166 8.78 -3.14 15.76
CA SER A 166 9.58 -4.23 15.23
C SER A 166 9.84 -3.97 13.75
N TYR A 167 11.10 -4.04 13.36
CA TYR A 167 11.61 -3.69 12.02
C TYR A 167 11.08 -4.56 10.87
N THR A 168 10.30 -5.58 11.17
CA THR A 168 9.82 -6.57 10.21
C THR A 168 8.78 -6.07 9.20
N HIS A 169 8.32 -4.83 9.32
CA HIS A 169 7.25 -4.28 8.46
C HIS A 169 7.65 -3.08 7.61
N LEU A 170 8.92 -2.72 7.57
CA LEU A 170 9.45 -1.70 6.66
C LEU A 170 9.85 -2.32 5.31
N THR A 171 8.92 -2.91 4.62
CA THR A 171 9.04 -2.98 3.17
C THR A 171 8.52 -1.65 2.62
N LEU A 172 9.43 -0.70 2.38
CA LEU A 172 9.14 0.34 1.40
C LEU A 172 8.71 -0.39 0.12
N PRO A 173 7.65 0.05 -0.58
CA PRO A 173 7.28 -0.56 -1.84
C PRO A 173 8.44 -0.40 -2.81
N THR A 174 9.28 -1.41 -2.87
CA THR A 174 10.28 -1.56 -3.93
C THR A 174 9.53 -2.19 -5.09
N THR A 175 9.20 -1.38 -6.07
CA THR A 175 8.77 -1.86 -7.39
C THR A 175 9.93 -2.46 -8.14
#